data_f00b1cf961965ee0f9e4ab57b5b27ef9
#
_entry.id   f00b1cf961965ee0f9e4ab57b5b27ef9
#
_cell.length_a   1.000
_cell.length_b   1.000
_cell.length_c   1.000
_cell.angle_alpha   90.00
_cell.angle_beta   90.00
_cell.angle_gamma   90.00
#
_symmetry.space_group_name_H-M   'P 1'
#
loop_
_entity.id
_entity.type
_entity.pdbx_description
1 polymer ?
#
loop_
_entity_poly.entity_id
_entity_poly.type
_entity_poly.pdbx_seq_one_letter_code
_entity_poly.pdbx_strand_id
1 'polypeptide(L)'
;MASTSPNISRKASHEFYASCPEGFEVALADELRGLGLRQVRRLKGRVTFVGPAADAYRACLWSRLASRIFVTLARFDARDADELYENAAAIAWEHILRPGATLAVAARGTSDELRNSHFSALRVKDAVCDRLARVLGERPSVDTDCPDCRLSLTIRGDRASLQLDLSGDPLFKRLPREATRPGAAHVLRPDYAALALAQVNWQQTCANALVNTGDAAAPAAENDAATAANRAKSDEPNASANSGCDLDAAASEE
;
A
#
# COMPACT_ATOMS: atom_id res chain seq x y z
N MET A 1 7.46 -11.50 -30.59
CA MET A 1 7.39 -10.44 -29.53
C MET A 1 6.69 -11.05 -28.33
N ALA A 2 7.45 -11.32 -27.26
CA ALA A 2 6.93 -12.04 -26.11
C ALA A 2 6.13 -11.08 -25.24
N SER A 3 4.81 -11.26 -25.18
CA SER A 3 3.90 -10.59 -24.25
C SER A 3 4.16 -11.14 -22.85
N THR A 4 4.90 -10.42 -22.03
CA THR A 4 5.10 -10.77 -20.63
C THR A 4 3.92 -10.25 -19.83
N SER A 5 2.92 -11.09 -19.66
CA SER A 5 1.80 -10.82 -18.74
C SER A 5 2.33 -10.83 -17.30
N PRO A 6 2.08 -9.79 -16.50
CA PRO A 6 2.44 -9.81 -15.08
C PRO A 6 1.45 -10.68 -14.31
N ASN A 7 1.69 -11.98 -14.33
CA ASN A 7 1.01 -12.89 -13.41
C ASN A 7 1.69 -12.76 -12.05
N ILE A 8 0.99 -12.22 -11.05
CA ILE A 8 1.48 -12.13 -9.66
C ILE A 8 1.41 -13.53 -9.03
N SER A 9 2.19 -14.45 -9.56
CA SER A 9 2.34 -15.78 -8.99
C SER A 9 3.01 -15.68 -7.61
N ARG A 10 2.53 -16.43 -6.63
CA ARG A 10 3.11 -16.50 -5.28
C ARG A 10 4.60 -16.88 -5.26
N LYS A 11 5.11 -17.51 -6.30
CA LYS A 11 6.51 -17.95 -6.46
C LYS A 11 7.34 -17.06 -7.39
N ALA A 12 6.72 -16.22 -8.22
CA ALA A 12 7.44 -15.31 -9.10
C ALA A 12 8.04 -14.16 -8.29
N SER A 13 9.24 -13.74 -8.66
CA SER A 13 9.89 -12.57 -8.08
C SER A 13 9.41 -11.31 -8.77
N HIS A 14 8.90 -10.37 -8.00
CA HIS A 14 8.38 -9.09 -8.48
C HIS A 14 9.20 -7.93 -7.91
N GLU A 15 9.18 -6.82 -8.60
CA GLU A 15 9.76 -5.58 -8.10
C GLU A 15 8.69 -4.78 -7.36
N PHE A 16 9.01 -4.46 -6.12
CA PHE A 16 8.18 -3.64 -5.24
C PHE A 16 8.91 -2.35 -4.88
N TYR A 17 8.15 -1.35 -4.47
CA TYR A 17 8.70 -0.21 -3.78
C TYR A 17 7.82 0.22 -2.61
N ALA A 18 8.49 0.65 -1.55
CA ALA A 18 7.91 1.30 -0.39
C ALA A 18 8.10 2.80 -0.53
N SER A 19 7.02 3.57 -0.54
CA SER A 19 7.10 5.03 -0.50
C SER A 19 7.31 5.51 0.93
N CYS A 20 8.08 6.59 1.09
CA CYS A 20 8.29 7.23 2.38
C CYS A 20 8.45 8.75 2.20
N PRO A 21 8.34 9.54 3.27
CA PRO A 21 8.77 10.92 3.27
C PRO A 21 10.26 11.04 2.94
N GLU A 22 10.66 12.16 2.37
CA GLU A 22 12.06 12.45 2.07
C GLU A 22 12.88 12.48 3.39
N GLY A 23 14.03 11.83 3.38
CA GLY A 23 14.89 11.66 4.56
C GLY A 23 14.68 10.34 5.33
N PHE A 24 13.60 9.58 5.05
CA PHE A 24 13.35 8.29 5.69
C PHE A 24 14.03 7.10 5.00
N GLU A 25 14.61 7.31 3.82
CA GLU A 25 15.06 6.24 2.92
C GLU A 25 16.11 5.33 3.55
N VAL A 26 16.98 5.88 4.40
CA VAL A 26 18.02 5.10 5.08
C VAL A 26 17.38 4.18 6.11
N ALA A 27 16.62 4.75 7.04
CA ALA A 27 15.95 4.01 8.10
C ALA A 27 14.96 2.98 7.55
N LEU A 28 14.18 3.34 6.51
CA LEU A 28 13.27 2.42 5.85
C LEU A 28 14.03 1.27 5.18
N ALA A 29 15.16 1.54 4.51
CA ALA A 29 15.94 0.48 3.88
C ALA A 29 16.49 -0.51 4.91
N ASP A 30 16.93 -0.02 6.07
CA ASP A 30 17.43 -0.86 7.16
C ASP A 30 16.29 -1.65 7.82
N GLU A 31 15.11 -1.04 8.00
CA GLU A 31 13.91 -1.74 8.46
C GLU A 31 13.53 -2.89 7.50
N LEU A 32 13.48 -2.63 6.19
CA LEU A 32 13.13 -3.65 5.19
C LEU A 32 14.17 -4.79 5.13
N ARG A 33 15.46 -4.48 5.28
CA ARG A 33 16.51 -5.51 5.42
C ARG A 33 16.33 -6.33 6.69
N GLY A 34 16.01 -5.68 7.80
CA GLY A 34 15.70 -6.35 9.07
C GLY A 34 14.48 -7.28 8.98
N LEU A 35 13.53 -6.98 8.11
CA LEU A 35 12.40 -7.86 7.78
C LEU A 35 12.78 -9.03 6.84
N GLY A 36 14.05 -9.16 6.45
CA GLY A 36 14.55 -10.20 5.57
C GLY A 36 14.30 -9.99 4.08
N LEU A 37 13.94 -8.76 3.66
CA LEU A 37 13.71 -8.45 2.26
C LEU A 37 15.03 -8.32 1.50
N ARG A 38 15.03 -8.73 0.23
CA ARG A 38 16.24 -8.83 -0.59
C ARG A 38 16.32 -7.69 -1.60
N GLN A 39 17.55 -7.43 -2.10
CA GLN A 39 17.83 -6.43 -3.15
C GLN A 39 17.25 -5.04 -2.82
N VAL A 40 17.34 -4.66 -1.54
CA VAL A 40 16.86 -3.37 -1.04
C VAL A 40 17.74 -2.24 -1.54
N ARG A 41 17.16 -1.30 -2.32
CA ARG A 41 17.84 -0.13 -2.89
C ARG A 41 17.10 1.15 -2.52
N ARG A 42 17.85 2.16 -2.12
CA ARG A 42 17.32 3.50 -1.77
C ARG A 42 17.22 4.35 -3.03
N LEU A 43 16.10 5.04 -3.17
CA LEU A 43 15.85 6.06 -4.16
C LEU A 43 15.18 7.24 -3.45
N LYS A 44 15.21 8.44 -4.04
CA LYS A 44 14.59 9.62 -3.44
C LYS A 44 13.08 9.40 -3.20
N GLY A 45 12.64 9.53 -1.93
CA GLY A 45 11.25 9.34 -1.49
C GLY A 45 10.73 7.91 -1.55
N ARG A 46 11.59 6.89 -1.76
CA ARG A 46 11.20 5.48 -1.82
C ARG A 46 12.36 4.52 -1.66
N VAL A 47 12.03 3.30 -1.30
CA VAL A 47 12.97 2.17 -1.25
C VAL A 47 12.41 1.04 -2.10
N THR A 48 13.20 0.50 -3.03
CA THR A 48 12.81 -0.65 -3.85
C THR A 48 13.34 -1.95 -3.26
N PHE A 49 12.62 -3.03 -3.48
CA PHE A 49 13.04 -4.39 -3.13
C PHE A 49 12.46 -5.39 -4.12
N VAL A 50 13.04 -6.58 -4.17
CA VAL A 50 12.62 -7.65 -5.09
C VAL A 50 12.37 -8.92 -4.29
N GLY A 51 11.25 -9.58 -4.57
CA GLY A 51 10.88 -10.81 -3.90
C GLY A 51 9.53 -11.37 -4.33
N PRO A 52 9.07 -12.43 -3.68
CA PRO A 52 7.72 -12.96 -3.85
C PRO A 52 6.67 -12.01 -3.23
N ALA A 53 5.41 -12.18 -3.58
CA ALA A 53 4.31 -11.38 -3.01
C ALA A 53 4.24 -11.43 -1.47
N ALA A 54 4.66 -12.55 -0.87
CA ALA A 54 4.73 -12.69 0.59
C ALA A 54 5.64 -11.65 1.25
N ASP A 55 6.72 -11.24 0.57
CA ASP A 55 7.63 -10.22 1.08
C ASP A 55 6.96 -8.83 1.09
N ALA A 56 6.17 -8.52 0.06
CA ALA A 56 5.39 -7.28 0.03
C ALA A 56 4.31 -7.26 1.14
N TYR A 57 3.63 -8.38 1.37
CA TYR A 57 2.67 -8.48 2.47
C TYR A 57 3.35 -8.36 3.84
N ARG A 58 4.56 -8.93 3.99
CA ARG A 58 5.37 -8.74 5.20
C ARG A 58 5.73 -7.27 5.39
N ALA A 59 6.15 -6.57 4.34
CA ALA A 59 6.39 -5.14 4.39
C ALA A 59 5.12 -4.35 4.74
N CYS A 60 3.97 -4.69 4.15
CA CYS A 60 2.69 -4.07 4.50
C CYS A 60 2.32 -4.28 5.98
N LEU A 61 2.57 -5.43 6.56
CA LEU A 61 2.21 -5.74 7.94
C LEU A 61 3.16 -5.13 8.97
N TRP A 62 4.47 -5.18 8.71
CA TRP A 62 5.48 -4.91 9.72
C TRP A 62 6.23 -3.59 9.57
N SER A 63 6.22 -2.97 8.38
CA SER A 63 6.91 -1.70 8.22
C SER A 63 6.19 -0.59 8.98
N ARG A 64 6.94 0.18 9.74
CA ARG A 64 6.49 1.36 10.50
C ARG A 64 6.84 2.67 9.80
N LEU A 65 7.80 2.61 8.87
CA LEU A 65 8.35 3.77 8.18
C LEU A 65 7.79 3.93 6.76
N ALA A 66 7.29 2.86 6.15
CA ALA A 66 6.67 2.93 4.83
C ALA A 66 5.31 3.63 4.89
N SER A 67 5.06 4.53 3.94
CA SER A 67 3.74 5.15 3.78
C SER A 67 2.81 4.25 2.97
N ARG A 68 3.30 3.66 1.88
CA ARG A 68 2.56 2.72 1.00
C ARG A 68 3.53 1.74 0.35
N ILE A 69 3.03 0.56 0.01
CA ILE A 69 3.78 -0.48 -0.73
C ILE A 69 3.11 -0.68 -2.08
N PHE A 70 3.92 -0.70 -3.12
CA PHE A 70 3.47 -0.86 -4.50
C PHE A 70 4.19 -2.02 -5.17
N VAL A 71 3.50 -2.73 -6.07
CA VAL A 71 4.12 -3.64 -7.03
C VAL A 71 4.21 -2.96 -8.40
N THR A 72 5.35 -3.05 -9.05
CA THR A 72 5.53 -2.57 -10.42
C THR A 72 4.92 -3.60 -11.37
N LEU A 73 3.87 -3.20 -12.09
CA LEU A 73 3.20 -4.03 -13.10
C LEU A 73 3.94 -3.98 -14.42
N ALA A 74 4.24 -2.77 -14.89
CA ALA A 74 4.92 -2.56 -16.16
C ALA A 74 5.72 -1.25 -16.17
N ARG A 75 6.75 -1.21 -17.01
CA ARG A 75 7.45 0.00 -17.44
C ARG A 75 7.50 0.01 -18.95
N PHE A 76 7.15 1.13 -19.54
CA PHE A 76 7.05 1.28 -20.97
C PHE A 76 7.31 2.74 -21.38
N ASP A 77 7.54 2.95 -22.65
CA ASP A 77 7.66 4.28 -23.21
C ASP A 77 6.26 4.90 -23.39
N ALA A 78 6.15 6.19 -23.14
CA ALA A 78 4.91 6.95 -23.21
C ALA A 78 5.22 8.38 -23.65
N ARG A 79 5.57 8.52 -24.92
CA ARG A 79 5.91 9.82 -25.52
C ARG A 79 4.66 10.67 -25.69
N ASP A 80 3.55 10.03 -26.06
CA ASP A 80 2.25 10.66 -26.24
C ASP A 80 1.11 9.89 -25.59
N ALA A 81 -0.11 10.39 -25.72
CA ALA A 81 -1.29 9.82 -25.10
C ALA A 81 -1.74 8.50 -25.76
N ASP A 82 -1.42 8.29 -27.03
CA ASP A 82 -1.83 7.10 -27.75
C ASP A 82 -0.87 5.95 -27.42
N GLU A 83 0.44 6.20 -27.38
CA GLU A 83 1.44 5.23 -26.93
C GLU A 83 1.20 4.82 -25.45
N LEU A 84 0.84 5.80 -24.60
CA LEU A 84 0.45 5.53 -23.21
C LEU A 84 -0.76 4.59 -23.13
N TYR A 85 -1.79 4.84 -23.95
CA TYR A 85 -3.00 4.02 -24.00
C TYR A 85 -2.70 2.60 -24.51
N GLU A 86 -2.00 2.46 -25.63
CA GLU A 86 -1.69 1.18 -26.26
C GLU A 86 -0.87 0.29 -25.32
N ASN A 87 0.18 0.84 -24.71
CA ASN A 87 1.02 0.12 -23.77
C ASN A 87 0.27 -0.27 -22.48
N ALA A 88 -0.60 0.59 -21.97
CA ALA A 88 -1.46 0.26 -20.83
C ALA A 88 -2.48 -0.83 -21.18
N ALA A 89 -3.09 -0.77 -22.38
CA ALA A 89 -4.03 -1.78 -22.86
C ALA A 89 -3.36 -3.12 -23.17
N ALA A 90 -2.06 -3.16 -23.44
CA ALA A 90 -1.31 -4.39 -23.68
C ALA A 90 -1.15 -5.28 -22.43
N ILE A 91 -1.29 -4.70 -21.22
CA ILE A 91 -1.19 -5.44 -19.95
C ILE A 91 -2.40 -6.38 -19.80
N ALA A 92 -2.16 -7.61 -19.34
CA ALA A 92 -3.21 -8.62 -19.14
C ALA A 92 -4.00 -8.35 -17.84
N TRP A 93 -4.89 -7.37 -17.88
CA TRP A 93 -5.68 -6.90 -16.74
C TRP A 93 -6.62 -7.96 -16.19
N GLU A 94 -7.08 -8.88 -17.00
CA GLU A 94 -7.93 -10.03 -16.65
C GLU A 94 -7.30 -10.96 -15.60
N HIS A 95 -5.97 -10.89 -15.42
CA HIS A 95 -5.26 -11.63 -14.37
C HIS A 95 -5.03 -10.82 -13.08
N ILE A 96 -5.31 -9.53 -13.12
CA ILE A 96 -5.08 -8.59 -12.01
C ILE A 96 -6.39 -8.18 -11.37
N LEU A 97 -7.39 -7.85 -12.20
CA LEU A 97 -8.72 -7.39 -11.77
C LEU A 97 -9.74 -8.50 -11.95
N ARG A 98 -10.54 -8.72 -10.91
CA ARG A 98 -11.70 -9.62 -10.98
C ARG A 98 -12.86 -8.92 -11.67
N PRO A 99 -13.78 -9.68 -12.32
CA PRO A 99 -15.04 -9.13 -12.79
C PRO A 99 -15.79 -8.40 -11.66
N GLY A 100 -16.38 -7.25 -11.97
CA GLY A 100 -17.09 -6.43 -11.00
C GLY A 100 -16.21 -5.61 -10.03
N ALA A 101 -14.88 -5.74 -10.06
CA ALA A 101 -14.00 -4.95 -9.21
C ALA A 101 -13.99 -3.48 -9.63
N THR A 102 -13.91 -2.59 -8.64
CA THR A 102 -13.79 -1.15 -8.85
C THR A 102 -12.34 -0.71 -9.03
N LEU A 103 -12.13 0.34 -9.81
CA LEU A 103 -10.82 0.83 -10.22
C LEU A 103 -10.65 2.31 -9.93
N ALA A 104 -9.49 2.71 -9.42
CA ALA A 104 -9.02 4.09 -9.45
C ALA A 104 -7.61 4.18 -10.02
N VAL A 105 -7.34 5.23 -10.80
CA VAL A 105 -6.02 5.53 -11.34
C VAL A 105 -5.59 6.92 -10.90
N ALA A 106 -4.42 6.99 -10.28
CA ALA A 106 -3.78 8.26 -9.93
C ALA A 106 -2.47 8.38 -10.73
N ALA A 107 -2.22 9.54 -11.35
CA ALA A 107 -0.98 9.78 -12.07
C ALA A 107 -0.15 10.88 -11.41
N ARG A 108 1.16 10.75 -11.54
CA ARG A 108 2.16 11.71 -11.06
C ARG A 108 3.24 11.92 -12.11
N GLY A 109 3.73 13.15 -12.17
CA GLY A 109 4.71 13.55 -13.18
C GLY A 109 4.04 13.93 -14.48
N THR A 110 4.83 14.57 -15.34
CA THR A 110 4.43 15.07 -16.64
C THR A 110 5.59 14.92 -17.63
N SER A 111 5.30 14.97 -18.91
CA SER A 111 6.27 15.14 -20.00
C SER A 111 5.86 16.34 -20.86
N ASP A 112 6.63 16.59 -21.90
CA ASP A 112 6.33 17.70 -22.82
C ASP A 112 4.99 17.51 -23.52
N GLU A 113 4.61 16.27 -23.85
CA GLU A 113 3.34 15.94 -24.49
C GLU A 113 2.25 15.60 -23.45
N LEU A 114 2.61 14.89 -22.35
CA LEU A 114 1.69 14.50 -21.28
C LEU A 114 1.72 15.54 -20.14
N ARG A 115 1.31 16.77 -20.42
CA ARG A 115 1.40 17.90 -19.47
C ARG A 115 0.38 17.83 -18.33
N ASN A 116 -0.72 17.09 -18.51
CA ASN A 116 -1.79 16.98 -17.54
C ASN A 116 -1.83 15.56 -16.96
N SER A 117 -1.40 15.41 -15.71
CA SER A 117 -1.39 14.11 -15.02
C SER A 117 -2.80 13.52 -14.86
N HIS A 118 -3.83 14.37 -14.67
CA HIS A 118 -5.20 13.88 -14.59
C HIS A 118 -5.67 13.29 -15.92
N PHE A 119 -5.36 13.94 -17.04
CA PHE A 119 -5.64 13.41 -18.36
C PHE A 119 -4.92 12.07 -18.60
N SER A 120 -3.64 11.98 -18.21
CA SER A 120 -2.87 10.73 -18.31
C SER A 120 -3.49 9.60 -17.48
N ALA A 121 -4.01 9.91 -16.28
CA ALA A 121 -4.72 8.95 -15.45
C ALA A 121 -6.01 8.45 -16.12
N LEU A 122 -6.77 9.35 -16.76
CA LEU A 122 -7.99 8.98 -17.51
C LEU A 122 -7.66 8.10 -18.72
N ARG A 123 -6.60 8.41 -19.47
CA ARG A 123 -6.15 7.58 -20.61
C ARG A 123 -5.82 6.16 -20.19
N VAL A 124 -5.06 5.98 -19.08
CA VAL A 124 -4.76 4.65 -18.53
C VAL A 124 -6.02 3.96 -18.05
N LYS A 125 -6.92 4.68 -17.36
CA LYS A 125 -8.20 4.14 -16.92
C LYS A 125 -9.01 3.61 -18.11
N ASP A 126 -9.12 4.40 -19.19
CA ASP A 126 -9.86 4.00 -20.39
C ASP A 126 -9.23 2.76 -21.04
N ALA A 127 -7.88 2.70 -21.15
CA ALA A 127 -7.17 1.53 -21.67
C ALA A 127 -7.47 0.25 -20.87
N VAL A 128 -7.50 0.35 -19.53
CA VAL A 128 -7.85 -0.78 -18.65
C VAL A 128 -9.31 -1.21 -18.84
N CYS A 129 -10.22 -0.24 -18.82
CA CYS A 129 -11.65 -0.51 -18.97
C CYS A 129 -11.98 -1.13 -20.32
N ASP A 130 -11.42 -0.61 -21.41
CA ASP A 130 -11.69 -1.10 -22.77
C ASP A 130 -11.10 -2.48 -23.00
N ARG A 131 -9.92 -2.80 -22.42
CA ARG A 131 -9.39 -4.16 -22.46
C ARG A 131 -10.27 -5.12 -21.69
N LEU A 132 -10.68 -4.81 -20.48
CA LEU A 132 -11.53 -5.68 -19.66
C LEU A 132 -12.89 -5.88 -20.31
N ALA A 133 -13.50 -4.82 -20.86
CA ALA A 133 -14.74 -4.92 -21.62
C ALA A 133 -14.60 -5.87 -22.82
N ARG A 134 -13.45 -5.84 -23.53
CA ARG A 134 -13.17 -6.71 -24.67
C ARG A 134 -12.96 -8.15 -24.26
N VAL A 135 -12.27 -8.41 -23.15
CA VAL A 135 -11.88 -9.78 -22.73
C VAL A 135 -12.93 -10.44 -21.85
N LEU A 136 -13.51 -9.69 -20.91
CA LEU A 136 -14.49 -10.20 -19.93
C LEU A 136 -15.94 -9.87 -20.31
N GLY A 137 -16.15 -9.01 -21.32
CA GLY A 137 -17.49 -8.54 -21.72
C GLY A 137 -18.10 -7.51 -20.78
N GLU A 138 -17.40 -7.13 -19.72
CA GLU A 138 -17.87 -6.20 -18.69
C GLU A 138 -16.86 -5.08 -18.45
N ARG A 139 -17.34 -3.84 -18.32
CA ARG A 139 -16.52 -2.68 -18.01
C ARG A 139 -16.48 -2.47 -16.51
N PRO A 140 -15.31 -2.38 -15.87
CA PRO A 140 -15.20 -2.12 -14.44
C PRO A 140 -15.74 -0.73 -14.09
N SER A 141 -16.35 -0.63 -12.93
CA SER A 141 -16.78 0.65 -12.37
C SER A 141 -15.60 1.42 -11.81
N VAL A 142 -15.69 2.75 -11.82
CA VAL A 142 -14.68 3.63 -11.25
C VAL A 142 -15.15 4.12 -9.90
N ASP A 143 -14.37 3.86 -8.86
CA ASP A 143 -14.56 4.38 -7.52
C ASP A 143 -13.27 5.07 -7.08
N THR A 144 -13.33 6.35 -6.76
CA THR A 144 -12.17 7.14 -6.33
C THR A 144 -11.92 7.07 -4.84
N ASP A 145 -12.94 6.76 -4.06
CA ASP A 145 -12.92 6.80 -2.60
C ASP A 145 -12.48 5.46 -2.02
N CYS A 146 -13.18 4.39 -2.37
CA CYS A 146 -12.94 3.03 -1.91
C CYS A 146 -12.72 2.02 -3.05
N PRO A 147 -11.73 2.21 -3.95
CA PRO A 147 -11.52 1.29 -5.05
C PRO A 147 -10.95 -0.04 -4.57
N ASP A 148 -11.41 -1.15 -5.17
CA ASP A 148 -10.80 -2.47 -4.96
C ASP A 148 -9.37 -2.51 -5.51
N CYS A 149 -9.13 -1.78 -6.59
CA CYS A 149 -7.84 -1.70 -7.25
C CYS A 149 -7.39 -0.25 -7.44
N ARG A 150 -6.32 0.14 -6.78
CA ARG A 150 -5.74 1.48 -6.91
C ARG A 150 -4.45 1.40 -7.72
N LEU A 151 -4.47 1.97 -8.91
CA LEU A 151 -3.31 2.06 -9.78
C LEU A 151 -2.60 3.41 -9.61
N SER A 152 -1.28 3.38 -9.67
CA SER A 152 -0.43 4.57 -9.67
C SER A 152 0.39 4.60 -10.94
N LEU A 153 0.20 5.64 -11.74
CA LEU A 153 1.01 5.94 -12.91
C LEU A 153 2.08 6.97 -12.53
N THR A 154 3.33 6.70 -12.88
CA THR A 154 4.42 7.67 -12.72
C THR A 154 5.05 7.93 -14.08
N ILE A 155 5.03 9.19 -14.53
CA ILE A 155 5.63 9.64 -15.80
C ILE A 155 6.93 10.38 -15.48
N ARG A 156 8.00 10.07 -16.22
CA ARG A 156 9.30 10.74 -16.14
C ARG A 156 9.90 10.85 -17.54
N GLY A 157 9.83 12.05 -18.13
CA GLY A 157 10.14 12.23 -19.54
C GLY A 157 9.27 11.30 -20.39
N ASP A 158 9.88 10.59 -21.32
CA ASP A 158 9.18 9.69 -22.24
C ASP A 158 8.88 8.30 -21.66
N ARG A 159 9.09 8.09 -20.36
CA ARG A 159 8.86 6.80 -19.70
C ARG A 159 7.74 6.83 -18.69
N ALA A 160 6.88 5.84 -18.78
CA ALA A 160 5.83 5.57 -17.81
C ALA A 160 6.14 4.31 -17.00
N SER A 161 5.76 4.34 -15.75
CA SER A 161 5.75 3.17 -14.88
C SER A 161 4.37 3.04 -14.27
N LEU A 162 3.78 1.87 -14.37
CA LEU A 162 2.47 1.56 -13.84
C LEU A 162 2.61 0.60 -12.66
N GLN A 163 2.01 0.96 -11.53
CA GLN A 163 2.11 0.24 -10.27
C GLN A 163 0.73 -0.01 -9.68
N LEU A 164 0.60 -1.11 -8.94
CA LEU A 164 -0.56 -1.43 -8.12
C LEU A 164 -0.25 -1.15 -6.65
N ASP A 165 -1.10 -0.40 -5.98
CA ASP A 165 -1.03 -0.16 -4.54
C ASP A 165 -1.51 -1.41 -3.78
N LEU A 166 -0.66 -1.95 -2.90
CA LEU A 166 -0.97 -3.11 -2.06
C LEU A 166 -1.41 -2.72 -0.65
N SER A 167 -1.32 -1.45 -0.31
CA SER A 167 -1.54 -0.96 1.06
C SER A 167 -2.99 -0.60 1.34
N GLY A 168 -3.78 -0.26 0.30
CA GLY A 168 -5.07 0.37 0.48
C GLY A 168 -4.92 1.77 1.08
N ASP A 169 -5.20 1.94 2.37
CA ASP A 169 -4.91 3.17 3.09
C ASP A 169 -3.41 3.32 3.41
N PRO A 170 -2.94 4.58 3.61
CA PRO A 170 -1.57 4.80 4.07
C PRO A 170 -1.26 4.04 5.37
N LEU A 171 -0.12 3.35 5.39
CA LEU A 171 0.23 2.43 6.48
C LEU A 171 0.32 3.11 7.86
N PHE A 172 0.60 4.40 7.93
CA PHE A 172 0.60 5.16 9.18
C PHE A 172 -0.81 5.41 9.77
N LYS A 173 -1.89 5.15 9.01
CA LYS A 173 -3.28 5.28 9.47
C LYS A 173 -3.82 4.02 10.16
N ARG A 174 -2.98 3.03 10.46
CA ARG A 174 -3.40 1.76 11.08
C ARG A 174 -3.83 1.88 12.54
N LEU A 175 -3.52 2.98 13.20
CA LEU A 175 -3.94 3.18 14.58
C LEU A 175 -5.46 3.28 14.66
N PRO A 176 -6.09 2.66 15.68
CA PRO A 176 -7.52 2.79 15.92
C PRO A 176 -7.93 4.26 16.00
N ARG A 177 -9.10 4.62 15.49
CA ARG A 177 -9.67 5.97 15.55
C ARG A 177 -9.70 6.55 16.96
N GLU A 178 -9.77 5.69 17.97
CA GLU A 178 -9.75 6.07 19.38
C GLU A 178 -8.43 6.69 19.83
N ALA A 179 -7.31 6.32 19.21
CA ALA A 179 -6.01 6.95 19.42
C ALA A 179 -5.90 8.35 18.79
N THR A 180 -6.85 8.71 17.91
CA THR A 180 -6.94 10.02 17.25
C THR A 180 -8.14 10.83 17.77
N ARG A 181 -8.45 10.79 19.09
CA ARG A 181 -9.54 11.57 19.67
C ARG A 181 -9.40 13.07 19.36
N PRO A 182 -10.53 13.78 19.07
CA PRO A 182 -10.54 15.25 19.06
C PRO A 182 -10.02 15.76 20.40
N GLY A 183 -8.93 16.51 20.37
CA GLY A 183 -8.20 16.95 21.57
C GLY A 183 -6.79 16.37 21.70
N ALA A 184 -6.46 15.28 21.03
CA ALA A 184 -5.07 14.80 20.86
C ALA A 184 -4.35 15.58 19.74
N ALA A 185 -4.58 16.89 19.68
CA ALA A 185 -4.17 17.78 18.57
C ALA A 185 -2.64 17.88 18.34
N HIS A 186 -1.83 17.18 19.15
CA HIS A 186 -0.38 17.27 19.14
C HIS A 186 0.32 15.91 19.08
N VAL A 187 -0.38 14.86 18.61
CA VAL A 187 0.25 13.54 18.45
C VAL A 187 1.08 13.53 17.17
N LEU A 188 2.35 13.20 17.31
CA LEU A 188 3.23 13.02 16.17
C LEU A 188 2.72 11.87 15.28
N ARG A 189 2.73 12.06 13.96
CA ARG A 189 2.36 11.00 13.01
C ARG A 189 3.20 9.75 13.26
N PRO A 190 2.62 8.54 13.30
CA PRO A 190 3.29 7.32 13.76
C PRO A 190 4.60 6.98 13.04
N ASP A 191 4.70 7.25 11.75
CA ASP A 191 5.93 6.99 10.98
C ASP A 191 7.07 7.95 11.35
N TYR A 192 6.78 9.21 11.70
CA TYR A 192 7.78 10.14 12.23
C TYR A 192 8.22 9.75 13.64
N ALA A 193 7.30 9.31 14.49
CA ALA A 193 7.64 8.78 15.81
C ALA A 193 8.54 7.53 15.70
N ALA A 194 8.20 6.62 14.77
CA ALA A 194 9.02 5.44 14.49
C ALA A 194 10.42 5.80 13.98
N LEU A 195 10.54 6.85 13.12
CA LEU A 195 11.83 7.33 12.66
C LEU A 195 12.67 7.88 13.81
N ALA A 196 12.09 8.71 14.68
CA ALA A 196 12.79 9.27 15.82
C ALA A 196 13.33 8.16 16.75
N LEU A 197 12.53 7.14 17.04
CA LEU A 197 12.95 5.97 17.81
C LEU A 197 14.06 5.15 17.11
N ALA A 198 13.99 5.02 15.79
CA ALA A 198 15.03 4.36 15.01
C ALA A 198 16.35 5.13 15.03
N GLN A 199 16.31 6.48 14.95
CA GLN A 199 17.50 7.32 14.97
C GLN A 199 18.25 7.28 16.31
N VAL A 200 17.52 7.20 17.43
CA VAL A 200 18.14 7.09 18.76
C VAL A 200 18.51 5.65 19.11
N ASN A 201 18.32 4.71 18.18
CA ASN A 201 18.56 3.28 18.38
C ASN A 201 17.91 2.75 19.69
N TRP A 202 16.67 3.14 19.91
CA TRP A 202 15.94 2.90 21.16
C TRP A 202 15.96 1.44 21.62
N GLN A 203 15.86 0.49 20.70
CA GLN A 203 15.90 -0.95 21.02
C GLN A 203 17.23 -1.34 21.67
N GLN A 204 18.35 -0.85 21.11
CA GLN A 204 19.68 -1.12 21.68
C GLN A 204 19.87 -0.40 23.02
N THR A 205 19.35 0.80 23.14
CA THR A 205 19.39 1.58 24.39
C THR A 205 18.62 0.85 25.49
N CYS A 206 17.43 0.34 25.23
CA CYS A 206 16.65 -0.46 26.18
C CYS A 206 17.36 -1.76 26.54
N ALA A 207 17.89 -2.49 25.55
CA ALA A 207 18.62 -3.73 25.80
C ALA A 207 19.85 -3.50 26.68
N ASN A 208 20.63 -2.45 26.42
CA ASN A 208 21.78 -2.08 27.23
C ASN A 208 21.41 -1.65 28.65
N ALA A 209 20.30 -0.93 28.81
CA ALA A 209 19.77 -0.55 30.11
C ALA A 209 19.38 -1.77 30.95
N LEU A 210 18.72 -2.77 30.34
CA LEU A 210 18.34 -4.03 31.02
C LEU A 210 19.56 -4.85 31.44
N VAL A 211 20.63 -4.87 30.62
CA VAL A 211 21.88 -5.56 30.96
C VAL A 211 22.62 -4.86 32.10
N ASN A 212 22.61 -3.53 32.13
CA ASN A 212 23.30 -2.73 33.14
C ASN A 212 22.57 -2.68 34.49
N THR A 213 21.26 -2.96 34.53
CA THR A 213 20.49 -3.00 35.79
C THR A 213 20.65 -4.30 36.57
N GLY A 214 21.44 -5.25 36.09
CA GLY A 214 22.07 -6.39 36.79
C GLY A 214 21.24 -7.20 37.80
N ASP A 215 19.97 -6.92 38.02
CA ASP A 215 19.12 -7.60 38.98
C ASP A 215 17.63 -7.27 38.75
N ALA A 216 17.15 -7.41 37.56
CA ALA A 216 15.72 -7.48 37.36
C ALA A 216 15.42 -8.79 36.66
N ALA A 217 14.96 -9.76 37.44
CA ALA A 217 14.29 -10.94 36.92
C ALA A 217 13.41 -10.51 35.75
N ALA A 218 13.70 -11.09 34.58
CA ALA A 218 12.78 -10.96 33.47
C ALA A 218 11.37 -11.23 34.03
N PRO A 219 10.37 -10.36 33.77
CA PRO A 219 9.01 -10.75 34.05
C PRO A 219 8.80 -12.00 33.22
N ALA A 220 8.66 -13.12 33.91
CA ALA A 220 8.24 -14.37 33.30
C ALA A 220 7.01 -13.99 32.47
N ALA A 221 7.07 -14.28 31.17
CA ALA A 221 5.88 -14.29 30.35
C ALA A 221 5.04 -15.44 30.88
N GLU A 222 4.36 -15.21 32.00
CA GLU A 222 3.29 -16.09 32.44
C GLU A 222 2.19 -15.96 31.40
N ASN A 223 2.01 -17.08 30.74
CA ASN A 223 0.92 -17.35 29.83
C ASN A 223 -0.40 -17.06 30.52
N ASP A 224 -0.94 -15.86 30.34
CA ASP A 224 -2.34 -15.55 30.65
C ASP A 224 -3.29 -16.14 29.59
N ALA A 225 -3.02 -17.38 29.20
CA ALA A 225 -3.98 -18.18 28.44
C ALA A 225 -5.15 -18.67 29.32
N ALA A 226 -5.02 -18.56 30.65
CA ALA A 226 -6.07 -19.01 31.59
C ALA A 226 -7.09 -17.92 31.92
N THR A 227 -6.77 -16.64 31.76
CA THR A 227 -7.69 -15.55 32.09
C THR A 227 -8.64 -15.19 30.94
N ALA A 228 -8.27 -15.54 29.71
CA ALA A 228 -9.13 -15.33 28.54
C ALA A 228 -10.31 -16.32 28.48
N ALA A 229 -10.19 -17.50 29.08
CA ALA A 229 -11.24 -18.52 29.05
C ALA A 229 -12.39 -18.27 30.06
N ASN A 230 -12.18 -17.42 31.07
CA ASN A 230 -13.18 -17.17 32.10
C ASN A 230 -13.97 -15.86 31.89
N ARG A 231 -13.55 -15.03 30.89
CA ARG A 231 -14.27 -13.80 30.52
C ARG A 231 -15.27 -14.00 29.38
N ALA A 232 -15.24 -15.16 28.74
CA ALA A 232 -16.11 -15.50 27.59
C ALA A 232 -17.47 -16.10 27.98
N LYS A 233 -17.84 -16.09 29.27
CA LYS A 233 -19.10 -16.67 29.75
C LYS A 233 -20.10 -15.67 30.33
N SER A 234 -19.88 -14.37 30.25
CA SER A 234 -20.77 -13.38 30.84
C SER A 234 -21.25 -12.25 29.92
N ASP A 235 -21.02 -12.31 28.65
CA ASP A 235 -21.63 -11.32 27.75
C ASP A 235 -22.09 -12.00 26.45
N GLU A 236 -23.36 -12.36 26.43
CA GLU A 236 -24.06 -12.64 25.18
C GLU A 236 -24.19 -11.37 24.35
N PRO A 237 -23.99 -11.45 23.03
CA PRO A 237 -23.94 -10.27 22.16
C PRO A 237 -25.35 -9.81 21.82
N ASN A 238 -25.62 -8.55 22.08
CA ASN A 238 -26.67 -7.85 21.36
C ASN A 238 -26.16 -7.54 19.95
N ALA A 239 -26.66 -8.30 18.99
CA ALA A 239 -26.39 -8.11 17.60
C ALA A 239 -27.02 -6.81 17.11
N SER A 240 -26.20 -5.82 16.79
CA SER A 240 -26.59 -4.80 15.82
C SER A 240 -25.40 -4.53 14.91
N ALA A 241 -25.58 -4.96 13.68
CA ALA A 241 -24.74 -4.70 12.56
C ALA A 241 -24.46 -3.20 12.41
N ASN A 242 -23.19 -2.86 12.21
CA ASN A 242 -22.84 -1.57 11.67
C ASN A 242 -21.86 -1.78 10.51
N SER A 243 -22.41 -2.13 9.35
CA SER A 243 -21.78 -1.97 8.04
C SER A 243 -21.88 -0.49 7.68
N GLY A 244 -20.86 0.27 8.03
CA GLY A 244 -20.79 1.69 7.72
C GLY A 244 -20.26 1.92 6.30
N CYS A 245 -21.07 1.65 5.32
CA CYS A 245 -21.13 2.35 4.04
C CYS A 245 -22.63 2.68 3.87
N ASP A 246 -23.07 3.77 4.48
CA ASP A 246 -24.43 4.23 4.33
C ASP A 246 -24.64 4.72 2.89
N LEU A 247 -25.46 3.95 2.18
CA LEU A 247 -26.21 4.35 1.01
C LEU A 247 -27.39 5.19 1.50
N ASP A 248 -27.27 6.49 1.40
CA ASP A 248 -28.44 7.36 1.39
C ASP A 248 -28.46 8.14 0.08
N ALA A 249 -29.18 7.58 -0.87
CA ALA A 249 -29.76 8.32 -1.98
C ALA A 249 -31.21 7.87 -2.06
N ALA A 250 -32.07 8.59 -1.38
CA ALA A 250 -33.50 8.51 -1.60
C ALA A 250 -34.07 9.90 -1.86
N ALA A 251 -34.52 10.05 -3.09
CA ALA A 251 -35.79 10.65 -3.54
C ALA A 251 -36.32 11.87 -2.81
N SER A 252 -36.56 12.92 -3.60
CA SER A 252 -37.81 13.71 -3.75
C SER A 252 -37.60 14.60 -4.95
N GLU A 253 -38.37 14.39 -6.05
CA GLU A 253 -39.69 15.04 -6.34
C GLU A 253 -39.67 16.56 -6.14
N GLU A 254 -39.50 17.29 -7.19
CA GLU A 254 -40.34 18.21 -7.97
C GLU A 254 -39.49 18.85 -9.07
#